data_295bee8306f6f6c051e92a5258e9ccd4
#
_entry.id   295bee8306f6f6c051e92a5258e9ccd4
#
_cell.length_a   1.000
_cell.length_b   1.000
_cell.length_c   1.000
_cell.angle_alpha   90.00
_cell.angle_beta   90.00
_cell.angle_gamma   90.00
#
_symmetry.space_group_name_H-M   'P 1'
#
loop_
_entity.id
_entity.type
_entity.pdbx_description
1 polymer ?
#
loop_
_entity_poly.entity_id
_entity_poly.type
_entity_poly.pdbx_seq_one_letter_code
_entity_poly.pdbx_strand_id
1 'polypeptide(L)'
;LALHNPALQEVLNDASRAERNLTINSIDAARPLILAGLATTTPLLVVTATGHEGEELTAELATYLGDGVAYFPSWETLPHERLSPSIDTVGRRLEVLHRLQLADHPNKNCPITPLRVVVAAARSLIQPLQGSLAHTEPFILHVDQEIDFAELPTILTGLSYERVDLVARRGDFAVRGGIVDIFPATAEHPVRIEFWGDEISDIRTFAVADQRTIPDADLTWVAMYPCSELLMTEDMEHRAAKLSQDLSLIHI
;
A
#
# COMPACT_ATOMS: atom_id res chain seq x y z
N LEU A 1 -1.86 -21.12 -22.18
CA LEU A 1 -2.51 -22.45 -22.19
C LEU A 1 -3.84 -22.44 -21.42
N ALA A 2 -3.89 -21.90 -20.19
CA ALA A 2 -5.10 -21.90 -19.37
C ALA A 2 -6.25 -21.09 -20.00
N LEU A 3 -5.97 -19.95 -20.63
CA LEU A 3 -6.96 -19.11 -21.30
C LEU A 3 -7.60 -19.76 -22.55
N HIS A 4 -7.05 -20.88 -23.04
CA HIS A 4 -7.64 -21.64 -24.15
C HIS A 4 -8.55 -22.78 -23.69
N ASN A 5 -8.80 -22.92 -22.39
CA ASN A 5 -9.75 -23.90 -21.88
C ASN A 5 -11.19 -23.47 -22.25
N PRO A 6 -11.97 -24.33 -22.94
CA PRO A 6 -13.32 -23.96 -23.39
C PRO A 6 -14.27 -23.58 -22.24
N ALA A 7 -14.18 -24.27 -21.10
CA ALA A 7 -15.01 -23.98 -19.94
C ALA A 7 -14.66 -22.60 -19.32
N LEU A 8 -13.37 -22.23 -19.30
CA LEU A 8 -12.96 -20.90 -18.83
C LEU A 8 -13.41 -19.81 -19.83
N GLN A 9 -13.32 -20.08 -21.12
CA GLN A 9 -13.82 -19.14 -22.17
C GLN A 9 -15.34 -18.92 -22.05
N GLU A 10 -16.10 -19.94 -21.75
CA GLU A 10 -17.54 -19.83 -21.50
C GLU A 10 -17.81 -18.92 -20.29
N VAL A 11 -17.11 -19.13 -19.15
CA VAL A 11 -17.21 -18.28 -17.96
C VAL A 11 -16.82 -16.82 -18.27
N LEU A 12 -15.75 -16.59 -19.04
CA LEU A 12 -15.32 -15.24 -19.42
C LEU A 12 -16.34 -14.54 -20.33
N ASN A 13 -16.92 -15.29 -21.28
CA ASN A 13 -17.97 -14.77 -22.16
C ASN A 13 -19.25 -14.44 -21.38
N ASP A 14 -19.64 -15.30 -20.44
CA ASP A 14 -20.82 -15.07 -19.61
C ASP A 14 -20.60 -13.88 -18.67
N ALA A 15 -19.42 -13.76 -18.04
CA ALA A 15 -19.08 -12.62 -17.21
C ALA A 15 -19.07 -11.30 -17.98
N SER A 16 -18.59 -11.30 -19.24
CA SER A 16 -18.58 -10.09 -20.08
C SER A 16 -19.97 -9.64 -20.53
N ARG A 17 -20.94 -10.56 -20.54
CA ARG A 17 -22.36 -10.31 -20.90
C ARG A 17 -23.25 -10.14 -19.68
N ALA A 18 -22.74 -10.40 -18.48
CA ALA A 18 -23.55 -10.50 -17.28
C ALA A 18 -24.11 -9.15 -16.85
N GLU A 19 -25.34 -8.90 -17.20
CA GLU A 19 -26.20 -7.91 -16.56
C GLU A 19 -26.69 -8.38 -15.16
N ARG A 20 -26.29 -9.59 -14.69
CA ARG A 20 -26.82 -10.28 -13.51
C ARG A 20 -25.73 -11.04 -12.77
N ASN A 21 -26.09 -11.49 -11.56
CA ASN A 21 -25.24 -12.36 -10.73
C ASN A 21 -24.91 -13.68 -11.44
N LEU A 22 -23.64 -13.98 -11.55
CA LEU A 22 -23.11 -15.24 -12.07
C LEU A 22 -22.65 -16.12 -10.92
N THR A 23 -23.10 -17.37 -10.87
CA THR A 23 -22.61 -18.36 -9.90
C THR A 23 -21.70 -19.35 -10.61
N ILE A 24 -20.45 -19.43 -10.16
CA ILE A 24 -19.45 -20.35 -10.72
C ILE A 24 -19.15 -21.43 -9.69
N ASN A 25 -19.43 -22.68 -10.04
CA ASN A 25 -19.07 -23.84 -9.24
C ASN A 25 -17.77 -24.45 -9.76
N SER A 26 -16.75 -24.45 -8.94
CA SER A 26 -15.45 -25.00 -9.28
C SER A 26 -14.79 -25.66 -8.06
N ILE A 27 -13.74 -26.44 -8.29
CA ILE A 27 -12.84 -26.86 -7.21
C ILE A 27 -12.02 -25.66 -6.74
N ASP A 28 -11.63 -25.63 -5.48
CA ASP A 28 -10.90 -24.50 -4.89
C ASP A 28 -9.60 -24.19 -5.63
N ALA A 29 -8.84 -25.21 -6.05
CA ALA A 29 -7.62 -25.05 -6.83
C ALA A 29 -7.79 -24.34 -8.19
N ALA A 30 -9.02 -24.27 -8.73
CA ALA A 30 -9.30 -23.56 -9.98
C ALA A 30 -9.65 -22.07 -9.75
N ARG A 31 -9.97 -21.69 -8.52
CA ARG A 31 -10.39 -20.31 -8.16
C ARG A 31 -9.39 -19.24 -8.62
N PRO A 32 -8.07 -19.34 -8.32
CA PRO A 32 -7.12 -18.32 -8.75
C PRO A 32 -7.03 -18.20 -10.27
N LEU A 33 -7.09 -19.31 -10.99
CA LEU A 33 -7.06 -19.32 -12.45
C LEU A 33 -8.28 -18.63 -13.08
N ILE A 34 -9.46 -18.89 -12.55
CA ILE A 34 -10.73 -18.27 -13.02
C ILE A 34 -10.68 -16.77 -12.75
N LEU A 35 -10.29 -16.36 -11.55
CA LEU A 35 -10.18 -14.95 -11.18
C LEU A 35 -9.12 -14.21 -12.01
N ALA A 36 -7.94 -14.82 -12.23
CA ALA A 36 -6.92 -14.26 -13.10
C ALA A 36 -7.41 -14.10 -14.55
N GLY A 37 -8.18 -15.07 -15.04
CA GLY A 37 -8.85 -14.99 -16.35
C GLY A 37 -9.84 -13.82 -16.42
N LEU A 38 -10.74 -13.69 -15.44
CA LEU A 38 -11.69 -12.58 -15.35
C LEU A 38 -10.99 -11.21 -15.27
N ALA A 39 -9.89 -11.12 -14.54
CA ALA A 39 -9.10 -9.90 -14.42
C ALA A 39 -8.46 -9.43 -15.73
N THR A 40 -8.43 -10.25 -16.77
CA THR A 40 -7.96 -9.82 -18.09
C THR A 40 -8.96 -8.89 -18.79
N THR A 41 -10.23 -8.96 -18.43
CA THR A 41 -11.31 -8.19 -19.06
C THR A 41 -11.74 -6.98 -18.24
N THR A 42 -11.74 -7.10 -16.92
CA THR A 42 -12.16 -6.03 -15.99
C THR A 42 -11.41 -6.12 -14.67
N PRO A 43 -11.15 -4.99 -13.99
CA PRO A 43 -10.64 -5.02 -12.63
C PRO A 43 -11.61 -5.74 -11.68
N LEU A 44 -11.08 -6.46 -10.69
CA LEU A 44 -11.87 -7.26 -9.76
C LEU A 44 -11.65 -6.82 -8.31
N LEU A 45 -12.75 -6.77 -7.56
CA LEU A 45 -12.72 -6.80 -6.10
C LEU A 45 -13.17 -8.19 -5.64
N VAL A 46 -12.27 -8.93 -5.04
CA VAL A 46 -12.53 -10.28 -4.52
C VAL A 46 -12.71 -10.20 -3.00
N VAL A 47 -13.86 -10.65 -2.52
CA VAL A 47 -14.18 -10.61 -1.10
C VAL A 47 -14.10 -12.01 -0.51
N THR A 48 -13.28 -12.17 0.53
CA THR A 48 -13.11 -13.42 1.28
C THR A 48 -13.78 -13.34 2.65
N ALA A 49 -14.06 -14.48 3.24
CA ALA A 49 -14.66 -14.52 4.57
C ALA A 49 -13.66 -14.09 5.66
N THR A 50 -12.40 -14.48 5.51
CA THR A 50 -11.32 -14.23 6.49
C THR A 50 -10.13 -13.54 5.84
N GLY A 51 -9.30 -12.89 6.68
CA GLY A 51 -8.04 -12.29 6.23
C GLY A 51 -7.05 -13.33 5.74
N HIS A 52 -6.93 -14.44 6.44
CA HIS A 52 -6.04 -15.55 6.06
C HIS A 52 -6.37 -16.11 4.68
N GLU A 53 -7.65 -16.38 4.39
CA GLU A 53 -8.09 -16.80 3.06
C GLU A 53 -7.75 -15.75 1.99
N GLY A 54 -7.87 -14.46 2.33
CA GLY A 54 -7.53 -13.37 1.43
C GLY A 54 -6.04 -13.30 1.11
N GLU A 55 -5.19 -13.46 2.11
CA GLU A 55 -3.73 -13.48 1.92
C GLU A 55 -3.27 -14.68 1.09
N GLU A 56 -3.78 -15.89 1.40
CA GLU A 56 -3.49 -17.09 0.61
C GLU A 56 -3.90 -16.91 -0.86
N LEU A 57 -5.14 -16.47 -1.09
CA LEU A 57 -5.64 -16.24 -2.44
C LEU A 57 -4.84 -15.16 -3.19
N THR A 58 -4.39 -14.13 -2.50
CA THR A 58 -3.53 -13.09 -3.09
C THR A 58 -2.19 -13.67 -3.53
N ALA A 59 -1.55 -14.51 -2.69
CA ALA A 59 -0.31 -15.17 -3.03
C ALA A 59 -0.47 -16.13 -4.24
N GLU A 60 -1.58 -16.86 -4.31
CA GLU A 60 -1.90 -17.72 -5.44
C GLU A 60 -2.13 -16.91 -6.73
N LEU A 61 -2.88 -15.80 -6.65
CA LEU A 61 -3.13 -14.91 -7.78
C LEU A 61 -1.86 -14.22 -8.28
N ALA A 62 -0.92 -13.89 -7.39
CA ALA A 62 0.36 -13.29 -7.77
C ALA A 62 1.19 -14.17 -8.71
N THR A 63 0.99 -15.50 -8.68
CA THR A 63 1.63 -16.42 -9.65
C THR A 63 1.16 -16.21 -11.09
N TYR A 64 -0.02 -15.65 -11.30
CA TYR A 64 -0.61 -15.38 -12.62
C TYR A 64 -0.54 -13.90 -13.02
N LEU A 65 -0.67 -12.99 -12.06
CA LEU A 65 -0.83 -11.55 -12.30
C LEU A 65 0.39 -10.73 -11.89
N GLY A 66 1.39 -11.37 -11.26
CA GLY A 66 2.55 -10.66 -10.70
C GLY A 66 2.10 -9.56 -9.74
N ASP A 67 2.63 -8.36 -9.91
CA ASP A 67 2.30 -7.19 -9.10
C ASP A 67 0.89 -6.62 -9.35
N GLY A 68 0.12 -7.17 -10.29
CA GLY A 68 -1.23 -6.71 -10.61
C GLY A 68 -2.29 -7.07 -9.57
N VAL A 69 -1.94 -7.75 -8.47
CA VAL A 69 -2.83 -8.13 -7.37
C VAL A 69 -2.31 -7.63 -6.05
N ALA A 70 -3.21 -7.21 -5.15
CA ALA A 70 -2.86 -6.86 -3.78
C ALA A 70 -3.97 -7.26 -2.80
N TYR A 71 -3.56 -7.52 -1.56
CA TYR A 71 -4.47 -7.74 -0.44
C TYR A 71 -4.73 -6.43 0.30
N PHE A 72 -6.01 -6.09 0.50
CA PHE A 72 -6.44 -4.94 1.29
C PHE A 72 -6.75 -5.39 2.72
N PRO A 73 -5.84 -5.17 3.69
CA PRO A 73 -6.00 -5.68 5.05
C PRO A 73 -7.06 -4.90 5.83
N SER A 74 -7.64 -5.56 6.85
CA SER A 74 -8.43 -4.88 7.87
C SER A 74 -7.52 -4.33 8.97
N TRP A 75 -7.96 -3.27 9.65
CA TRP A 75 -7.32 -2.87 10.90
C TRP A 75 -7.36 -4.02 11.91
N GLU A 76 -6.28 -4.22 12.62
CA GLU A 76 -6.16 -5.20 13.72
C GLU A 76 -6.93 -4.72 14.96
N THR A 77 -7.01 -3.40 15.12
CA THR A 77 -7.63 -2.74 16.27
C THR A 77 -9.15 -2.63 16.12
N LEU A 78 -9.84 -2.54 17.24
CA LEU A 78 -11.28 -2.28 17.27
C LEU A 78 -11.55 -0.78 17.47
N PRO A 79 -12.71 -0.26 17.00
CA PRO A 79 -13.01 1.17 17.07
C PRO A 79 -13.01 1.78 18.48
N HIS A 80 -13.20 0.95 19.54
CA HIS A 80 -13.18 1.39 20.93
C HIS A 80 -11.81 1.23 21.62
N GLU A 81 -10.84 0.62 20.95
CA GLU A 81 -9.47 0.51 21.44
C GLU A 81 -8.74 1.82 21.19
N ARG A 82 -7.90 2.22 22.16
CA ARG A 82 -7.05 3.42 22.07
C ARG A 82 -5.71 3.10 21.40
N LEU A 83 -5.74 2.20 20.42
CA LEU A 83 -4.57 1.75 19.67
C LEU A 83 -4.75 2.12 18.20
N SER A 84 -3.71 2.64 17.59
CA SER A 84 -3.65 2.82 16.15
C SER A 84 -3.35 1.47 15.47
N PRO A 85 -3.84 1.25 14.23
CA PRO A 85 -3.39 0.14 13.42
C PRO A 85 -1.87 0.15 13.24
N SER A 86 -1.29 -1.02 12.95
CA SER A 86 0.15 -1.10 12.66
C SER A 86 0.52 -0.30 11.42
N ILE A 87 1.75 0.21 11.38
CA ILE A 87 2.28 0.97 10.23
C ILE A 87 2.25 0.13 8.96
N ASP A 88 2.53 -1.17 9.07
CA ASP A 88 2.44 -2.12 7.96
C ASP A 88 1.02 -2.19 7.38
N THR A 89 0.01 -2.34 8.22
CA THR A 89 -1.40 -2.35 7.79
C THR A 89 -1.80 -1.03 7.15
N VAL A 90 -1.44 0.10 7.75
CA VAL A 90 -1.71 1.43 7.20
C VAL A 90 -1.04 1.58 5.82
N GLY A 91 0.26 1.29 5.73
CA GLY A 91 1.01 1.41 4.48
C GLY A 91 0.41 0.57 3.36
N ARG A 92 0.09 -0.70 3.61
CA ARG A 92 -0.54 -1.60 2.62
C ARG A 92 -1.91 -1.10 2.17
N ARG A 93 -2.72 -0.56 3.07
CA ARG A 93 -4.03 0.02 2.73
C ARG A 93 -3.89 1.23 1.83
N LEU A 94 -2.97 2.15 2.16
CA LEU A 94 -2.68 3.34 1.35
C LEU A 94 -2.10 2.97 -0.01
N GLU A 95 -1.20 1.99 -0.07
CA GLU A 95 -0.66 1.47 -1.32
C GLU A 95 -1.77 0.94 -2.24
N VAL A 96 -2.68 0.11 -1.71
CA VAL A 96 -3.80 -0.43 -2.50
C VAL A 96 -4.68 0.69 -3.04
N LEU A 97 -5.03 1.68 -2.21
CA LEU A 97 -5.86 2.81 -2.62
C LEU A 97 -5.18 3.64 -3.72
N HIS A 98 -3.90 3.96 -3.57
CA HIS A 98 -3.12 4.67 -4.58
C HIS A 98 -3.04 3.89 -5.89
N ARG A 99 -2.73 2.59 -5.84
CA ARG A 99 -2.63 1.73 -7.03
C ARG A 99 -3.95 1.52 -7.74
N LEU A 100 -5.08 1.60 -7.02
CA LEU A 100 -6.42 1.63 -7.64
C LEU A 100 -6.64 2.93 -8.44
N GLN A 101 -6.19 4.08 -7.91
CA GLN A 101 -6.26 5.34 -8.66
C GLN A 101 -5.41 5.32 -9.93
N LEU A 102 -4.22 4.70 -9.87
CA LEU A 102 -3.37 4.55 -11.05
C LEU A 102 -4.03 3.69 -12.13
N ALA A 103 -4.96 2.78 -11.77
CA ALA A 103 -5.72 2.02 -12.74
C ALA A 103 -6.72 2.89 -13.51
N ASP A 104 -7.34 3.86 -12.83
CA ASP A 104 -8.30 4.81 -13.43
C ASP A 104 -7.61 6.01 -14.10
N HIS A 105 -6.49 6.46 -13.52
CA HIS A 105 -5.71 7.62 -13.96
C HIS A 105 -4.22 7.25 -14.14
N PRO A 106 -3.86 6.56 -15.25
CA PRO A 106 -2.49 6.09 -15.44
C PRO A 106 -1.48 7.24 -15.50
N ASN A 107 -0.50 7.20 -14.60
CA ASN A 107 0.65 8.09 -14.61
C ASN A 107 1.86 7.33 -15.18
N LYS A 108 2.27 7.66 -16.39
CA LYS A 108 3.39 7.00 -17.09
C LYS A 108 4.75 7.18 -16.39
N ASN A 109 4.87 8.21 -15.57
CA ASN A 109 6.11 8.49 -14.84
C ASN A 109 6.14 7.83 -13.45
N CYS A 110 5.04 7.19 -13.02
CA CYS A 110 4.99 6.47 -11.76
C CYS A 110 5.53 5.05 -11.98
N PRO A 111 6.55 4.62 -11.22
CA PRO A 111 7.12 3.28 -11.36
C PRO A 111 6.22 2.18 -10.76
N ILE A 112 5.14 2.58 -10.09
CA ILE A 112 4.24 1.68 -9.36
C ILE A 112 3.22 1.07 -10.33
N THR A 113 3.05 -0.24 -10.29
CA THR A 113 2.12 -1.00 -11.14
C THR A 113 0.67 -0.81 -10.67
N PRO A 114 -0.27 -0.44 -11.57
CA PRO A 114 -1.69 -0.37 -11.24
C PRO A 114 -2.27 -1.76 -10.94
N LEU A 115 -3.33 -1.81 -10.11
CA LEU A 115 -3.97 -3.05 -9.72
C LEU A 115 -4.99 -3.53 -10.76
N ARG A 116 -5.03 -4.85 -10.93
CA ARG A 116 -6.06 -5.59 -11.66
C ARG A 116 -7.02 -6.30 -10.72
N VAL A 117 -6.50 -6.79 -9.59
CA VAL A 117 -7.30 -7.50 -8.57
C VAL A 117 -6.97 -6.94 -7.20
N VAL A 118 -7.99 -6.60 -6.45
CA VAL A 118 -7.90 -6.35 -5.01
C VAL A 118 -8.61 -7.49 -4.30
N VAL A 119 -7.91 -8.14 -3.37
CA VAL A 119 -8.51 -9.13 -2.48
C VAL A 119 -8.70 -8.50 -1.11
N ALA A 120 -9.88 -8.62 -0.53
CA ALA A 120 -10.20 -8.03 0.77
C ALA A 120 -11.06 -8.98 1.59
N ALA A 121 -10.81 -9.07 2.90
CA ALA A 121 -11.77 -9.71 3.79
C ALA A 121 -13.03 -8.85 3.93
N ALA A 122 -14.19 -9.47 4.18
CA ALA A 122 -15.44 -8.74 4.40
C ALA A 122 -15.30 -7.67 5.51
N ARG A 123 -14.52 -7.97 6.55
CA ARG A 123 -14.22 -7.02 7.64
C ARG A 123 -13.53 -5.74 7.15
N SER A 124 -12.62 -5.85 6.18
CA SER A 124 -11.88 -4.69 5.63
C SER A 124 -12.83 -3.69 4.94
N LEU A 125 -13.87 -4.19 4.29
CA LEU A 125 -14.81 -3.39 3.50
C LEU A 125 -15.85 -2.64 4.34
N ILE A 126 -16.11 -3.10 5.57
CA ILE A 126 -17.04 -2.42 6.49
C ILE A 126 -16.35 -1.41 7.41
N GLN A 127 -15.01 -1.36 7.40
CA GLN A 127 -14.25 -0.37 8.14
C GLN A 127 -14.32 0.98 7.42
N PRO A 128 -14.48 2.09 8.18
CA PRO A 128 -14.58 3.41 7.55
C PRO A 128 -13.28 3.79 6.85
N LEU A 129 -13.40 4.44 5.70
CA LEU A 129 -12.30 5.05 4.96
C LEU A 129 -12.53 6.55 4.89
N GLN A 130 -11.52 7.32 5.18
CA GLN A 130 -11.55 8.75 4.92
C GLN A 130 -11.40 8.99 3.41
N GLY A 131 -12.31 9.79 2.81
CA GLY A 131 -12.32 10.00 1.36
C GLY A 131 -11.02 10.60 0.79
N SER A 132 -10.29 11.41 1.59
CA SER A 132 -9.00 11.97 1.18
C SER A 132 -7.87 10.94 1.03
N LEU A 133 -7.97 9.78 1.69
CA LEU A 133 -6.94 8.74 1.62
C LEU A 133 -6.78 8.17 0.21
N ALA A 134 -7.86 8.15 -0.58
CA ALA A 134 -7.78 7.73 -1.96
C ALA A 134 -6.86 8.63 -2.81
N HIS A 135 -6.66 9.88 -2.41
CA HIS A 135 -5.81 10.85 -3.11
C HIS A 135 -4.42 11.01 -2.48
N THR A 136 -4.06 10.13 -1.53
CA THR A 136 -2.76 10.18 -0.89
C THR A 136 -1.72 9.50 -1.78
N GLU A 137 -0.84 10.31 -2.35
CA GLU A 137 0.29 9.82 -3.13
C GLU A 137 1.48 9.47 -2.21
N PRO A 138 2.25 8.41 -2.52
CA PRO A 138 3.51 8.16 -1.83
C PRO A 138 4.55 9.22 -2.21
N PHE A 139 5.46 9.52 -1.30
CA PHE A 139 6.67 10.26 -1.62
C PHE A 139 7.68 9.32 -2.25
N ILE A 140 8.03 9.56 -3.53
CA ILE A 140 8.92 8.69 -4.30
C ILE A 140 10.25 9.37 -4.51
N LEU A 141 11.34 8.66 -4.23
CA LEU A 141 12.71 9.08 -4.49
C LEU A 141 13.35 8.17 -5.52
N HIS A 142 14.15 8.76 -6.43
CA HIS A 142 14.88 8.05 -7.47
C HIS A 142 16.38 8.32 -7.34
N VAL A 143 17.20 7.39 -7.79
CA VAL A 143 18.64 7.64 -8.01
C VAL A 143 18.78 8.75 -9.06
N ASP A 144 19.80 9.58 -8.95
CA ASP A 144 20.08 10.77 -9.78
C ASP A 144 19.05 11.91 -9.64
N GLN A 145 18.13 11.83 -8.66
CA GLN A 145 17.18 12.90 -8.34
C GLN A 145 17.85 13.98 -7.46
N GLU A 146 17.62 15.24 -7.80
CA GLU A 146 17.95 16.37 -6.91
C GLU A 146 16.78 16.68 -5.98
N ILE A 147 17.03 16.77 -4.69
CA ILE A 147 16.08 17.18 -3.65
C ILE A 147 16.85 17.85 -2.51
N ASP A 148 16.29 18.94 -1.96
CA ASP A 148 16.88 19.59 -0.80
C ASP A 148 16.97 18.61 0.37
N PHE A 149 18.22 18.22 0.68
CA PHE A 149 18.52 17.27 1.76
C PHE A 149 18.00 17.77 3.12
N ALA A 150 17.97 19.08 3.35
CA ALA A 150 17.52 19.67 4.61
C ALA A 150 15.98 19.57 4.78
N GLU A 151 15.21 19.51 3.70
CA GLU A 151 13.75 19.38 3.75
C GLU A 151 13.29 17.95 3.98
N LEU A 152 14.09 16.95 3.60
CA LEU A 152 13.72 15.54 3.65
C LEU A 152 13.21 15.07 5.03
N PRO A 153 13.87 15.42 6.17
CA PRO A 153 13.36 15.07 7.50
C PRO A 153 11.96 15.65 7.79
N THR A 154 11.67 16.85 7.30
CA THR A 154 10.37 17.51 7.48
C THR A 154 9.29 16.79 6.66
N ILE A 155 9.59 16.42 5.42
CA ILE A 155 8.70 15.63 4.57
C ILE A 155 8.39 14.28 5.23
N LEU A 156 9.39 13.54 5.69
CA LEU A 156 9.19 12.25 6.35
C LEU A 156 8.37 12.36 7.63
N THR A 157 8.62 13.39 8.45
CA THR A 157 7.81 13.65 9.65
C THR A 157 6.36 13.97 9.28
N GLY A 158 6.13 14.73 8.21
CA GLY A 158 4.78 14.99 7.67
C GLY A 158 4.05 13.73 7.22
N LEU A 159 4.78 12.70 6.78
CA LEU A 159 4.26 11.37 6.45
C LEU A 159 4.14 10.45 7.70
N SER A 160 4.31 11.00 8.90
CA SER A 160 4.26 10.30 10.18
C SER A 160 5.37 9.26 10.40
N TYR A 161 6.54 9.44 9.76
CA TYR A 161 7.75 8.70 10.11
C TYR A 161 8.36 9.28 11.39
N GLU A 162 8.93 8.41 12.22
CA GLU A 162 9.59 8.76 13.47
C GLU A 162 11.12 8.88 13.29
N ARG A 163 11.68 10.01 13.70
CA ARG A 163 13.13 10.19 13.68
C ARG A 163 13.78 9.47 14.86
N VAL A 164 14.70 8.56 14.56
CA VAL A 164 15.41 7.73 15.53
C VAL A 164 16.92 7.79 15.32
N ASP A 165 17.70 7.31 16.30
CA ASP A 165 19.15 7.19 16.15
C ASP A 165 19.54 5.96 15.30
N LEU A 166 18.74 4.89 15.35
CA LEU A 166 18.96 3.63 14.64
C LEU A 166 17.63 3.08 14.12
N VAL A 167 17.53 2.88 12.82
CA VAL A 167 16.35 2.34 12.17
C VAL A 167 16.19 0.85 12.49
N ALA A 168 15.06 0.48 13.09
CA ALA A 168 14.74 -0.88 13.51
C ALA A 168 13.35 -1.36 13.10
N ARG A 169 12.37 -0.46 12.93
CA ARG A 169 10.98 -0.77 12.64
C ARG A 169 10.47 0.04 11.46
N ARG A 170 9.45 -0.47 10.77
CA ARG A 170 8.73 0.30 9.75
C ARG A 170 8.27 1.64 10.32
N GLY A 171 8.44 2.71 9.54
CA GLY A 171 8.16 4.07 9.97
C GLY A 171 9.32 4.78 10.66
N ASP A 172 10.43 4.11 10.96
CA ASP A 172 11.64 4.76 11.49
C ASP A 172 12.43 5.42 10.36
N PHE A 173 13.07 6.58 10.65
CA PHE A 173 14.14 7.12 9.82
C PHE A 173 15.26 7.71 10.65
N ALA A 174 16.49 7.69 10.12
CA ALA A 174 17.68 8.25 10.73
C ALA A 174 18.50 9.04 9.71
N VAL A 175 19.08 10.17 10.13
CA VAL A 175 19.94 11.02 9.29
C VAL A 175 21.32 11.08 9.89
N ARG A 176 22.36 10.74 9.09
CA ARG A 176 23.76 10.72 9.51
C ARG A 176 24.68 11.26 8.40
N GLY A 177 25.11 12.50 8.54
CA GLY A 177 25.88 13.15 7.46
C GLY A 177 25.07 13.24 6.18
N GLY A 178 25.59 12.74 5.08
CA GLY A 178 24.89 12.65 3.77
C GLY A 178 24.13 11.34 3.56
N ILE A 179 23.74 10.63 4.63
CA ILE A 179 23.03 9.34 4.55
C ILE A 179 21.70 9.46 5.28
N VAL A 180 20.65 8.95 4.66
CA VAL A 180 19.32 8.79 5.27
C VAL A 180 18.94 7.32 5.23
N ASP A 181 18.80 6.72 6.39
CA ASP A 181 18.26 5.38 6.57
C ASP A 181 16.74 5.49 6.82
N ILE A 182 15.93 4.76 6.09
CA ILE A 182 14.46 4.79 6.21
C ILE A 182 13.92 3.36 6.18
N PHE A 183 12.93 3.05 7.02
CA PHE A 183 12.18 1.82 6.87
C PHE A 183 10.78 2.15 6.36
N PRO A 184 10.55 2.07 5.03
CA PRO A 184 9.26 2.36 4.44
C PRO A 184 8.14 1.46 5.00
N ALA A 185 6.92 2.00 5.07
CA ALA A 185 5.78 1.30 5.67
C ALA A 185 5.46 -0.05 4.97
N THR A 186 5.69 -0.14 3.65
CA THR A 186 5.37 -1.31 2.83
C THR A 186 6.58 -2.17 2.47
N ALA A 187 7.80 -1.73 2.77
CA ALA A 187 9.01 -2.45 2.40
C ALA A 187 9.28 -3.64 3.34
N GLU A 188 9.92 -4.68 2.82
CA GLU A 188 10.39 -5.81 3.61
C GLU A 188 11.64 -5.47 4.42
N HIS A 189 12.53 -4.67 3.85
CA HIS A 189 13.78 -4.21 4.43
C HIS A 189 13.86 -2.69 4.44
N PRO A 190 14.58 -2.08 5.41
CA PRO A 190 14.89 -0.67 5.36
C PRO A 190 15.83 -0.35 4.21
N VAL A 191 15.81 0.92 3.79
CA VAL A 191 16.64 1.43 2.70
C VAL A 191 17.61 2.47 3.23
N ARG A 192 18.80 2.49 2.69
CA ARG A 192 19.84 3.50 2.86
C ARG A 192 19.93 4.33 1.60
N ILE A 193 19.77 5.64 1.73
CA ILE A 193 19.84 6.61 0.65
C ILE A 193 21.09 7.44 0.88
N GLU A 194 22.02 7.42 -0.06
CA GLU A 194 23.25 8.19 -0.02
C GLU A 194 23.11 9.45 -0.87
N PHE A 195 23.55 10.59 -0.32
CA PHE A 195 23.47 11.89 -0.96
C PHE A 195 24.86 12.44 -1.24
N TRP A 196 25.02 13.05 -2.40
CA TRP A 196 26.15 13.91 -2.73
C TRP A 196 25.64 15.34 -2.92
N GLY A 197 25.73 16.16 -1.85
CA GLY A 197 25.00 17.42 -1.78
C GLY A 197 23.49 17.16 -1.70
N ASP A 198 22.75 17.66 -2.67
CA ASP A 198 21.29 17.47 -2.82
C ASP A 198 20.93 16.38 -3.84
N GLU A 199 21.90 15.71 -4.46
CA GLU A 199 21.70 14.64 -5.42
C GLU A 199 21.71 13.28 -4.72
N ILE A 200 20.73 12.41 -5.03
CA ILE A 200 20.68 11.02 -4.58
C ILE A 200 21.64 10.20 -5.43
N SER A 201 22.78 9.81 -4.84
CA SER A 201 23.80 9.03 -5.54
C SER A 201 23.51 7.54 -5.55
N ASP A 202 22.79 7.02 -4.54
CA ASP A 202 22.53 5.60 -4.41
C ASP A 202 21.37 5.29 -3.45
N ILE A 203 20.66 4.16 -3.72
CA ILE A 203 19.59 3.62 -2.87
C ILE A 203 19.80 2.12 -2.71
N ARG A 204 20.04 1.64 -1.47
CA ARG A 204 20.28 0.22 -1.16
C ARG A 204 19.43 -0.27 -0.01
N THR A 205 19.07 -1.53 -0.03
CA THR A 205 18.46 -2.17 1.13
C THR A 205 19.52 -2.65 2.11
N PHE A 206 19.18 -2.68 3.40
CA PHE A 206 20.06 -3.19 4.45
C PHE A 206 19.29 -4.04 5.47
N ALA A 207 20.00 -4.89 6.18
CA ALA A 207 19.43 -5.73 7.23
C ALA A 207 19.38 -4.99 8.57
N VAL A 208 18.23 -5.04 9.27
CA VAL A 208 18.04 -4.42 10.58
C VAL A 208 19.04 -4.99 11.61
N ALA A 209 19.31 -6.29 11.55
CA ALA A 209 20.06 -7.01 12.59
C ALA A 209 21.51 -6.53 12.75
N ASP A 210 22.18 -6.21 11.65
CA ASP A 210 23.60 -5.84 11.64
C ASP A 210 23.89 -4.51 10.91
N GLN A 211 22.83 -3.87 10.39
CA GLN A 211 22.89 -2.59 9.65
C GLN A 211 23.74 -2.64 8.37
N ARG A 212 23.97 -3.86 7.84
CA ARG A 212 24.77 -4.06 6.64
C ARG A 212 23.87 -4.10 5.39
N THR A 213 24.39 -3.51 4.32
CA THR A 213 23.77 -3.59 3.00
C THR A 213 23.57 -5.05 2.57
N ILE A 214 22.39 -5.37 2.08
CA ILE A 214 22.08 -6.67 1.50
C ILE A 214 22.71 -6.73 0.10
N PRO A 215 23.53 -7.76 -0.22
CA PRO A 215 24.15 -7.88 -1.54
C PRO A 215 23.10 -7.94 -2.67
N ASP A 216 23.44 -7.36 -3.81
CA ASP A 216 22.60 -7.38 -5.04
C ASP A 216 21.18 -6.81 -4.84
N ALA A 217 21.01 -5.90 -3.88
CA ALA A 217 19.74 -5.27 -3.52
C ALA A 217 19.75 -3.75 -3.74
N ASP A 218 20.40 -3.31 -4.82
CA ASP A 218 20.40 -1.92 -5.26
C ASP A 218 19.03 -1.59 -5.86
N LEU A 219 18.50 -0.42 -5.50
CA LEU A 219 17.22 0.06 -5.97
C LEU A 219 17.42 1.30 -6.85
N THR A 220 16.63 1.44 -7.89
CA THR A 220 16.59 2.66 -8.70
C THR A 220 15.61 3.70 -8.17
N TRP A 221 14.70 3.29 -7.31
CA TRP A 221 13.71 4.15 -6.65
C TRP A 221 13.17 3.51 -5.38
N VAL A 222 12.55 4.33 -4.52
CA VAL A 222 11.83 3.89 -3.33
C VAL A 222 10.59 4.76 -3.11
N ALA A 223 9.49 4.16 -2.65
CA ALA A 223 8.25 4.85 -2.31
C ALA A 223 8.00 4.81 -0.80
N MET A 224 7.71 5.97 -0.22
CA MET A 224 7.33 6.12 1.18
C MET A 224 5.85 6.46 1.26
N TYR A 225 5.02 5.45 1.60
CA TYR A 225 3.63 5.66 1.97
C TYR A 225 3.56 6.21 3.40
N PRO A 226 2.56 7.05 3.72
CA PRO A 226 2.38 7.53 5.08
C PRO A 226 2.24 6.40 6.10
N CYS A 227 2.73 6.63 7.32
CA CYS A 227 2.65 5.68 8.44
C CYS A 227 1.36 5.83 9.25
N SER A 228 0.47 6.76 8.86
CA SER A 228 -0.83 7.01 9.50
C SER A 228 -1.90 7.29 8.44
N GLU A 229 -3.11 6.76 8.65
CA GLU A 229 -4.29 7.16 7.87
C GLU A 229 -4.81 8.55 8.31
N LEU A 230 -4.41 9.01 9.49
CA LEU A 230 -4.70 10.34 10.01
C LEU A 230 -3.50 11.26 9.84
N LEU A 231 -3.39 11.90 8.69
CA LEU A 231 -2.36 12.91 8.46
C LEU A 231 -2.83 14.25 9.03
N MET A 232 -1.98 14.89 9.82
CA MET A 232 -2.25 16.21 10.41
C MET A 232 -2.06 17.29 9.35
N THR A 233 -3.10 17.49 8.55
CA THR A 233 -3.21 18.60 7.60
C THR A 233 -3.94 19.78 8.25
N GLU A 234 -3.75 20.99 7.73
CA GLU A 234 -4.47 22.19 8.21
C GLU A 234 -5.99 21.99 8.25
N ASP A 235 -6.58 21.30 7.26
CA ASP A 235 -8.00 20.95 7.23
C ASP A 235 -8.38 20.01 8.38
N MET A 236 -7.54 19.03 8.69
CA MET A 236 -7.75 18.11 9.81
C MET A 236 -7.64 18.80 11.16
N GLU A 237 -6.68 19.68 11.33
CA GLU A 237 -6.52 20.49 12.55
C GLU A 237 -7.76 21.39 12.76
N HIS A 238 -8.24 22.02 11.69
CA HIS A 238 -9.43 22.86 11.74
C HIS A 238 -10.69 22.06 12.09
N ARG A 239 -10.87 20.87 11.49
CA ARG A 239 -11.98 19.94 11.82
C ARG A 239 -11.89 19.43 13.25
N ALA A 240 -10.70 19.06 13.73
CA ALA A 240 -10.49 18.63 15.08
C ALA A 240 -10.80 19.71 16.11
N ALA A 241 -10.38 20.95 15.85
CA ALA A 241 -10.70 22.11 16.67
C ALA A 241 -12.20 22.39 16.73
N LYS A 242 -12.90 22.29 15.59
CA LYS A 242 -14.36 22.45 15.53
C LYS A 242 -15.09 21.36 16.31
N LEU A 243 -14.71 20.09 16.13
CA LEU A 243 -15.28 18.96 16.87
C LEU A 243 -15.03 19.09 18.38
N SER A 244 -13.85 19.56 18.79
CA SER A 244 -13.54 19.81 20.21
C SER A 244 -14.45 20.90 20.79
N GLN A 245 -14.75 21.95 20.05
CA GLN A 245 -15.72 22.99 20.47
C GLN A 245 -17.13 22.42 20.57
N ASP A 246 -17.59 21.67 19.57
CA ASP A 246 -18.92 21.05 19.57
C ASP A 246 -19.08 20.04 20.71
N LEU A 247 -18.04 19.23 21.02
CA LEU A 247 -18.03 18.29 22.12
C LEU A 247 -17.95 18.99 23.50
N SER A 248 -17.28 20.13 23.61
CA SER A 248 -17.24 20.90 24.85
C SER A 248 -18.59 21.54 25.22
N LEU A 249 -19.50 21.69 24.24
CA LEU A 249 -20.88 22.13 24.46
C LEU A 249 -21.81 21.01 24.95
N ILE A 250 -21.35 19.75 24.98
CA ILE A 250 -22.11 18.56 25.45
C ILE A 250 -21.76 18.24 26.93
N HIS A 251 -21.21 19.15 27.69
CA HIS A 251 -21.13 19.01 29.13
C HIS A 251 -22.52 19.25 29.75
N ILE A 252 -23.19 18.13 30.01
CA ILE A 252 -24.30 18.06 30.95
C ILE A 252 -23.69 17.83 32.34
#